data_c5eddc3180ea66c4c7f7fef20d7c45a1
#
_entry.id   c5eddc3180ea66c4c7f7fef20d7c45a1
#
_cell.length_a   1.000
_cell.length_b   1.000
_cell.length_c   1.000
_cell.angle_alpha   90.00
_cell.angle_beta   90.00
_cell.angle_gamma   90.00
#
_symmetry.space_group_name_H-M   'P 1'
#
loop_
_entity.id
_entity.type
_entity.pdbx_description
1 polymer ?
#
loop_
_entity_poly.entity_id
_entity_poly.type
_entity_poly.pdbx_seq_one_letter_code
_entity_poly.pdbx_strand_id
1 'polypeptide(L)'
;MPPINVLNLNFYRITTIMNNPYRAYQHQAVLDSNPTKLVVKLYDFIFQASYQKDEKRVRGLLSELIHNLNFDYELSGSLFQIYRYCQQLARDAKFDEIIDVLDPLRESWEVVAHEHIQRQAV
;
A
#
# COMPACT_ATOMS: atom_id res chain seq x y z
N MET A 1 -6.65 -8.57 -16.13
CA MET A 1 -7.38 -8.23 -14.91
C MET A 1 -6.69 -7.09 -14.17
N PRO A 2 -7.47 -6.09 -13.79
CA PRO A 2 -6.86 -4.96 -13.07
C PRO A 2 -6.27 -5.41 -11.74
N PRO A 3 -5.03 -4.98 -11.40
CA PRO A 3 -4.43 -5.30 -10.11
C PRO A 3 -5.24 -4.88 -8.90
N ILE A 4 -6.16 -3.95 -9.07
CA ILE A 4 -7.03 -3.46 -8.02
C ILE A 4 -7.80 -4.61 -7.32
N ASN A 5 -8.10 -5.69 -8.06
CA ASN A 5 -8.84 -6.82 -7.50
C ASN A 5 -7.97 -7.73 -6.62
N VAL A 6 -6.66 -7.53 -6.63
CA VAL A 6 -5.73 -8.28 -5.78
C VAL A 6 -5.90 -7.87 -4.32
N LEU A 7 -6.33 -6.65 -4.08
CA LEU A 7 -6.40 -6.08 -2.73
C LEU A 7 -7.84 -6.06 -2.23
N ASN A 8 -8.02 -6.56 -1.01
CA ASN A 8 -9.30 -6.53 -0.30
C ASN A 8 -9.12 -5.65 0.92
N LEU A 9 -9.09 -4.33 0.68
CA LEU A 9 -8.76 -3.35 1.71
C LEU A 9 -9.92 -3.05 2.64
N ASN A 10 -9.64 -3.05 3.93
CA ASN A 10 -10.55 -2.58 4.96
C ASN A 10 -10.11 -1.18 5.38
N PHE A 11 -10.79 -0.16 4.89
CA PHE A 11 -10.41 1.22 5.12
C PHE A 11 -10.45 1.61 6.59
N TYR A 12 -11.42 1.11 7.33
CA TYR A 12 -11.54 1.43 8.77
C TYR A 12 -10.36 0.86 9.55
N ARG A 13 -9.97 -0.36 9.25
CA ARG A 13 -8.85 -1.00 9.90
C ARG A 13 -7.54 -0.27 9.63
N ILE A 14 -7.34 0.14 8.38
CA ILE A 14 -6.16 0.92 7.99
C ILE A 14 -6.13 2.25 8.73
N THR A 15 -7.29 2.92 8.85
CA THR A 15 -7.39 4.18 9.57
C THR A 15 -6.96 4.02 11.02
N THR A 16 -7.39 2.93 11.67
CA THR A 16 -7.03 2.64 13.05
C THR A 16 -5.52 2.51 13.22
N ILE A 17 -4.86 1.78 12.32
CA ILE A 17 -3.41 1.55 12.39
C ILE A 17 -2.63 2.83 12.12
N MET A 18 -3.07 3.62 11.17
CA MET A 18 -2.35 4.82 10.76
C MET A 18 -2.59 6.02 11.66
N ASN A 19 -3.57 5.91 12.55
CA ASN A 19 -3.81 6.91 13.58
C ASN A 19 -3.98 8.33 13.04
N ASN A 20 -4.92 8.50 12.15
CA ASN A 20 -5.53 9.76 11.94
C ASN A 20 -4.97 10.87 11.08
N PRO A 21 -3.69 11.12 10.87
CA PRO A 21 -3.35 12.25 9.99
C PRO A 21 -3.95 12.09 8.59
N TYR A 22 -4.35 10.88 8.25
CA TYR A 22 -4.77 10.53 6.90
C TYR A 22 -6.25 10.19 6.81
N ARG A 23 -6.99 10.43 7.88
CA ARG A 23 -8.42 10.11 7.91
C ARG A 23 -9.18 10.84 6.79
N ALA A 24 -8.87 12.10 6.57
CA ALA A 24 -9.53 12.87 5.52
C ALA A 24 -9.25 12.28 4.14
N TYR A 25 -8.00 11.85 3.90
CA TYR A 25 -7.63 11.22 2.65
C TYR A 25 -8.34 9.88 2.46
N GLN A 26 -8.39 9.07 3.51
CA GLN A 26 -9.07 7.78 3.44
C GLN A 26 -10.56 7.95 3.15
N HIS A 27 -11.18 8.93 3.78
CA HIS A 27 -12.58 9.23 3.52
C HIS A 27 -12.79 9.61 2.07
N GLN A 28 -11.94 10.45 1.52
CA GLN A 28 -12.00 10.86 0.12
C GLN A 28 -11.81 9.66 -0.81
N ALA A 29 -10.86 8.78 -0.51
CA ALA A 29 -10.60 7.60 -1.31
C ALA A 29 -11.81 6.66 -1.34
N VAL A 30 -12.49 6.49 -0.22
CA VAL A 30 -13.70 5.68 -0.15
C VAL A 30 -14.80 6.31 -1.01
N LEU A 31 -14.98 7.62 -0.92
CA LEU A 31 -15.99 8.32 -1.71
C LEU A 31 -15.70 8.22 -3.21
N ASP A 32 -14.43 8.25 -3.58
CA ASP A 32 -14.02 8.15 -4.98
C ASP A 32 -14.13 6.73 -5.51
N SER A 33 -14.35 5.75 -4.65
CA SER A 33 -14.41 4.33 -5.01
C SER A 33 -13.16 3.88 -5.76
N ASN A 34 -11.98 4.42 -5.37
CA ASN A 34 -10.70 4.09 -6.01
C ASN A 34 -9.70 3.55 -4.99
N PRO A 35 -9.80 2.25 -4.65
CA PRO A 35 -8.91 1.65 -3.65
C PRO A 35 -7.44 1.67 -4.08
N THR A 36 -7.15 1.75 -5.37
CA THR A 36 -5.77 1.81 -5.83
C THR A 36 -5.09 3.11 -5.41
N LYS A 37 -5.83 4.21 -5.37
CA LYS A 37 -5.30 5.47 -4.83
C LYS A 37 -4.88 5.32 -3.38
N LEU A 38 -5.64 4.56 -2.60
CA LEU A 38 -5.30 4.30 -1.21
C LEU A 38 -4.03 3.47 -1.11
N VAL A 39 -3.85 2.49 -2.00
CA VAL A 39 -2.63 1.68 -2.04
C VAL A 39 -1.41 2.57 -2.27
N VAL A 40 -1.49 3.47 -3.24
CA VAL A 40 -0.39 4.42 -3.52
C VAL A 40 -0.08 5.23 -2.27
N LYS A 41 -1.12 5.70 -1.58
CA LYS A 41 -0.93 6.50 -0.37
C LYS A 41 -0.32 5.69 0.76
N LEU A 42 -0.69 4.42 0.90
CA LEU A 42 -0.07 3.53 1.88
C LEU A 42 1.43 3.38 1.62
N TYR A 43 1.83 3.28 0.37
CA TYR A 43 3.25 3.26 0.02
C TYR A 43 3.94 4.55 0.44
N ASP A 44 3.30 5.70 0.22
CA ASP A 44 3.85 6.98 0.65
C ASP A 44 4.06 7.01 2.17
N PHE A 45 3.14 6.44 2.93
CA PHE A 45 3.27 6.36 4.39
C PHE A 45 4.41 5.43 4.80
N ILE A 46 4.59 4.32 4.07
CA ILE A 46 5.72 3.42 4.32
C ILE A 46 7.03 4.15 4.04
N PHE A 47 7.10 4.92 2.96
CA PHE A 47 8.29 5.70 2.63
C PHE A 47 8.58 6.73 3.72
N GLN A 48 7.56 7.45 4.17
CA GLN A 48 7.71 8.44 5.24
C GLN A 48 8.22 7.79 6.53
N ALA A 49 7.61 6.67 6.91
CA ALA A 49 8.03 5.94 8.11
C ALA A 49 9.46 5.40 7.96
N SER A 50 9.85 5.01 6.75
CA SER A 50 11.20 4.55 6.46
C SER A 50 12.22 5.68 6.61
N TYR A 51 11.90 6.87 6.11
CA TYR A 51 12.76 8.05 6.31
C TYR A 51 12.90 8.40 7.80
N GLN A 52 11.86 8.16 8.58
CA GLN A 52 11.89 8.40 10.03
C GLN A 52 12.53 7.24 10.79
N LYS A 53 12.88 6.16 10.11
CA LYS A 53 13.45 4.93 10.70
C LYS A 53 12.52 4.35 11.77
N ASP A 54 11.22 4.43 11.52
CA ASP A 54 10.20 3.92 12.42
C ASP A 54 9.86 2.48 12.03
N GLU A 55 10.64 1.53 12.55
CA GLU A 55 10.51 0.11 12.21
C GLU A 55 9.11 -0.43 12.49
N LYS A 56 8.59 -0.13 13.65
CA LYS A 56 7.29 -0.64 14.06
C LYS A 56 6.19 -0.20 13.11
N ARG A 57 6.21 1.06 12.72
CA ARG A 57 5.21 1.62 11.81
C ARG A 57 5.35 1.02 10.40
N VAL A 58 6.57 0.92 9.90
CA VAL A 58 6.83 0.31 8.59
C VAL A 58 6.28 -1.11 8.58
N ARG A 59 6.62 -1.91 9.58
CA ARG A 59 6.18 -3.30 9.64
C ARG A 59 4.67 -3.42 9.78
N GLY A 60 4.06 -2.53 10.54
CA GLY A 60 2.60 -2.51 10.72
C GLY A 60 1.87 -2.20 9.41
N LEU A 61 2.36 -1.21 8.66
CA LEU A 61 1.77 -0.85 7.37
C LEU A 61 1.92 -1.99 6.36
N LEU A 62 3.08 -2.62 6.32
CA LEU A 62 3.31 -3.78 5.46
C LEU A 62 2.40 -4.95 5.85
N SER A 63 2.19 -5.19 7.13
CA SER A 63 1.28 -6.23 7.60
C SER A 63 -0.15 -5.97 7.13
N GLU A 64 -0.59 -4.73 7.12
CA GLU A 64 -1.92 -4.40 6.61
C GLU A 64 -2.03 -4.69 5.12
N LEU A 65 -1.02 -4.34 4.34
CA LEU A 65 -1.01 -4.68 2.92
C LEU A 65 -1.12 -6.20 2.72
N ILE A 66 -0.37 -6.97 3.51
CA ILE A 66 -0.39 -8.43 3.43
C ILE A 66 -1.76 -8.98 3.78
N HIS A 67 -2.36 -8.51 4.88
CA HIS A 67 -3.65 -9.01 5.33
C HIS A 67 -4.78 -8.76 4.34
N ASN A 68 -4.61 -7.78 3.48
CA ASN A 68 -5.64 -7.40 2.52
C ASN A 68 -5.37 -7.92 1.11
N LEU A 69 -4.38 -8.79 0.92
CA LEU A 69 -4.16 -9.44 -0.37
C LEU A 69 -5.24 -10.50 -0.63
N ASN A 70 -5.68 -10.56 -1.88
CA ASN A 70 -6.61 -11.59 -2.31
C ASN A 70 -5.82 -12.69 -3.04
N PHE A 71 -5.58 -13.81 -2.35
CA PHE A 71 -4.73 -14.87 -2.85
C PHE A 71 -5.37 -15.73 -3.94
N ASP A 72 -6.58 -15.40 -4.36
CA ASP A 72 -7.15 -16.00 -5.57
C ASP A 72 -6.40 -15.55 -6.84
N TYR A 73 -5.60 -14.50 -6.74
CA TYR A 73 -4.82 -13.97 -7.86
C TYR A 73 -3.34 -14.29 -7.68
N GLU A 74 -2.71 -14.72 -8.77
CA GLU A 74 -1.29 -15.09 -8.76
C GLU A 74 -0.38 -13.93 -8.33
N LEU A 75 -0.72 -12.71 -8.73
CA LEU A 75 0.05 -11.53 -8.36
C LEU A 75 0.17 -11.37 -6.84
N SER A 76 -0.83 -11.81 -6.09
CA SER A 76 -0.82 -11.69 -4.63
C SER A 76 0.32 -12.47 -4.00
N GLY A 77 0.65 -13.64 -4.55
CA GLY A 77 1.78 -14.42 -4.04
C GLY A 77 3.10 -13.67 -4.19
N SER A 78 3.31 -13.03 -5.32
CA SER A 78 4.50 -12.22 -5.56
C SER A 78 4.56 -11.01 -4.63
N LEU A 79 3.44 -10.32 -4.48
CA LEU A 79 3.38 -9.15 -3.58
C LEU A 79 3.61 -9.57 -2.13
N PHE A 80 3.07 -10.70 -1.71
CA PHE A 80 3.28 -11.22 -0.38
C PHE A 80 4.78 -11.40 -0.09
N GLN A 81 5.50 -12.02 -1.02
CA GLN A 81 6.94 -12.24 -0.86
C GLN A 81 7.71 -10.93 -0.78
N ILE A 82 7.34 -9.96 -1.62
CA ILE A 82 7.98 -8.65 -1.62
C ILE A 82 7.74 -7.93 -0.28
N TYR A 83 6.52 -7.95 0.20
CA TYR A 83 6.18 -7.29 1.47
C TYR A 83 6.88 -7.96 2.65
N ARG A 84 6.96 -9.29 2.67
CA ARG A 84 7.69 -10.01 3.71
C ARG A 84 9.18 -9.68 3.69
N TYR A 85 9.75 -9.58 2.50
CA TYR A 85 11.14 -9.16 2.35
C TYR A 85 11.35 -7.75 2.92
N CYS A 86 10.44 -6.84 2.61
CA CYS A 86 10.52 -5.48 3.15
C CYS A 86 10.39 -5.45 4.68
N GLN A 87 9.58 -6.33 5.26
CA GLN A 87 9.50 -6.44 6.72
C GLN A 87 10.85 -6.88 7.31
N GLN A 88 11.54 -7.78 6.64
CA GLN A 88 12.87 -8.19 7.08
C GLN A 88 13.88 -7.04 6.95
N LEU A 89 13.81 -6.28 5.87
CA LEU A 89 14.67 -5.09 5.71
C LEU A 89 14.43 -4.10 6.84
N ALA A 90 13.18 -3.92 7.26
CA ALA A 90 12.86 -3.03 8.38
C ALA A 90 13.50 -3.53 9.67
N ARG A 91 13.43 -4.84 9.94
CA ARG A 91 14.07 -5.43 11.13
C ARG A 91 15.58 -5.20 11.12
N ASP A 92 16.18 -5.22 9.94
CA ASP A 92 17.62 -5.03 9.76
C ASP A 92 18.01 -3.54 9.65
N ALA A 93 17.06 -2.64 9.83
CA ALA A 93 17.24 -1.20 9.73
C ALA A 93 17.75 -0.75 8.35
N LYS A 94 17.36 -1.47 7.30
CA LYS A 94 17.73 -1.17 5.92
C LYS A 94 16.60 -0.42 5.22
N PHE A 95 16.29 0.75 5.74
CA PHE A 95 15.12 1.53 5.31
C PHE A 95 15.25 2.06 3.87
N ASP A 96 16.46 2.43 3.45
CA ASP A 96 16.68 2.89 2.08
C ASP A 96 16.37 1.80 1.06
N GLU A 97 16.68 0.56 1.39
CA GLU A 97 16.40 -0.57 0.50
C GLU A 97 14.91 -0.83 0.37
N ILE A 98 14.14 -0.57 1.41
CA ILE A 98 12.68 -0.68 1.34
C ILE A 98 12.13 0.26 0.26
N ILE A 99 12.60 1.50 0.27
CA ILE A 99 12.19 2.49 -0.70
C ILE A 99 12.56 2.04 -2.11
N ASP A 100 13.79 1.54 -2.29
CA ASP A 100 14.26 1.07 -3.59
C ASP A 100 13.40 -0.09 -4.13
N VAL A 101 12.98 -0.99 -3.25
CA VAL A 101 12.14 -2.14 -3.65
C VAL A 101 10.73 -1.69 -4.02
N LEU A 102 10.14 -0.80 -3.23
CA LEU A 102 8.73 -0.44 -3.38
C LEU A 102 8.47 0.68 -4.37
N ASP A 103 9.44 1.52 -4.66
CA ASP A 103 9.23 2.67 -5.54
C ASP A 103 8.73 2.29 -6.95
N PRO A 104 9.31 1.29 -7.62
CA PRO A 104 8.78 0.86 -8.92
C PRO A 104 7.34 0.32 -8.84
N LEU A 105 7.01 -0.34 -7.73
CA LEU A 105 5.66 -0.84 -7.52
C LEU A 105 4.68 0.31 -7.31
N ARG A 106 5.10 1.34 -6.59
CA ARG A 106 4.28 2.53 -6.40
C ARG A 106 3.94 3.17 -7.74
N GLU A 107 4.93 3.29 -8.62
CA GLU A 107 4.68 3.83 -9.96
C GLU A 107 3.65 3.00 -10.73
N SER A 108 3.76 1.68 -10.65
CA SER A 108 2.81 0.80 -11.31
C SER A 108 1.39 0.98 -10.77
N TRP A 109 1.24 1.07 -9.45
CA TRP A 109 -0.06 1.31 -8.82
C TRP A 109 -0.62 2.68 -9.22
N GLU A 110 0.23 3.68 -9.32
CA GLU A 110 -0.18 5.02 -9.72
C GLU A 110 -0.74 5.04 -11.14
N VAL A 111 -0.11 4.32 -12.05
CA VAL A 111 -0.61 4.17 -13.43
C VAL A 111 -2.00 3.50 -13.42
N VAL A 112 -2.16 2.42 -12.65
CA VAL A 112 -3.44 1.72 -12.53
C VAL A 112 -4.52 2.65 -11.96
N ALA A 113 -4.16 3.43 -10.94
CA ALA A 113 -5.10 4.38 -10.34
C ALA A 113 -5.56 5.43 -11.36
N HIS A 114 -4.62 5.92 -12.16
CA HIS A 114 -4.93 6.91 -13.19
C HIS A 114 -5.85 6.32 -14.27
N GLU A 115 -5.56 5.13 -14.74
CA GLU A 115 -6.39 4.44 -15.72
C GLU A 115 -7.80 4.21 -15.19
N HIS A 116 -7.92 3.84 -13.91
CA HIS A 116 -9.21 3.63 -13.28
C HIS A 116 -10.05 4.91 -13.29
N ILE A 117 -9.42 6.03 -12.95
CA ILE A 117 -10.08 7.32 -12.97
C ILE A 117 -10.56 7.68 -14.38
N GLN A 118 -9.74 7.47 -15.39
CA GLN A 118 -10.08 7.76 -16.77
C GLN A 118 -11.26 6.92 -17.24
N ARG A 119 -11.31 5.65 -16.86
CA ARG A 119 -12.45 4.79 -17.22
C ARG A 119 -13.75 5.27 -16.60
N GLN A 120 -13.70 5.79 -15.38
CA GLN A 120 -14.87 6.32 -14.70
C GLN A 120 -15.32 7.65 -15.28
N ALA A 121 -14.42 8.42 -15.85
CA ALA A 121 -14.72 9.72 -16.43
C ALA A 121 -15.45 9.60 -17.79
N VAL A 122 -15.37 8.45 -18.42
CA VAL A 122 -16.06 8.18 -19.69
C VAL A 122 -17.45 7.65 -19.43
#